data_48b72c8d76bd1101623679ec7ba49efc
#
_entry.id   48b72c8d76bd1101623679ec7ba49efc
#
_cell.length_a   1.000
_cell.length_b   1.000
_cell.length_c   1.000
_cell.angle_alpha   90.00
_cell.angle_beta   90.00
_cell.angle_gamma   90.00
#
_symmetry.space_group_name_H-M   'P 1'
#
loop_
_entity.id
_entity.type
_entity.pdbx_description
1 polymer ?
#
loop_
_entity_poly.entity_id
_entity_poly.type
_entity_poly.pdbx_seq_one_letter_code
_entity_poly.pdbx_strand_id
1 'polypeptide(L)'
;MGRSVLTAISATAVAGLALTACGSDNNTPAGTTATGTALGAANCEGKNTLTGEGSTAQQNAIALFNQAWGQACPGKNLAYNPTGSGAGREQFIAKNVDFAGSDSALKDEQVQQAAARCGDNPAWNLPLVFGPIALAFNVDGVDRLAVNADLLAKIFGGQITRWNDPAIAALNEGATLPDTPITPIFRSDSSGTTDNFQKYLETAAPESWTKGAGSEFQGGAGEGAQKSAGVVQAVQSTPGSIGYVEKGFAEQAGVPFAQIDTGSGAVELTDESAAKAIDAATFAGEGHDLVLDLASLYGTTEPGAYPLVLATYNIVCSKGYDPDTAAAVRSFMTVAANQGQSGLSAAGYVPLPDKFKERLTAAIDAIA
;
A
#
# COMPACT_ATOMS: atom_id res chain seq x y z
N MET A 1 2.16 -61.92 35.68
CA MET A 1 3.60 -61.95 36.02
C MET A 1 4.11 -60.54 35.78
N GLY A 2 4.19 -59.62 36.73
CA GLY A 2 5.08 -59.50 37.84
C GLY A 2 6.34 -58.81 37.37
N ARG A 3 6.63 -57.56 37.73
CA ARG A 3 7.03 -57.01 39.01
C ARG A 3 7.23 -55.48 38.93
N SER A 4 6.71 -54.81 39.91
CA SER A 4 7.02 -53.44 40.34
C SER A 4 8.45 -53.35 40.91
N VAL A 5 9.11 -52.19 40.77
CA VAL A 5 10.08 -51.70 41.76
C VAL A 5 9.92 -50.17 41.87
N LEU A 6 9.54 -49.78 43.10
CA LEU A 6 9.69 -48.41 43.68
C LEU A 6 11.13 -48.23 44.17
N THR A 7 11.62 -47.01 44.20
CA THR A 7 12.46 -46.37 45.26
C THR A 7 12.78 -44.95 44.78
N ALA A 8 12.53 -43.90 45.42
CA ALA A 8 12.60 -43.29 46.77
C ALA A 8 13.46 -42.01 46.69
N ILE A 9 12.82 -40.95 46.99
CA ILE A 9 13.10 -39.71 47.75
C ILE A 9 14.58 -39.36 48.05
N SER A 10 14.98 -38.11 47.75
CA SER A 10 15.79 -37.31 48.69
C SER A 10 15.58 -35.80 48.43
N ALA A 11 15.00 -35.13 49.42
CA ALA A 11 14.94 -33.70 49.55
C ALA A 11 16.22 -33.20 50.24
N THR A 12 16.78 -32.09 49.74
CA THR A 12 17.74 -31.30 50.49
C THR A 12 17.42 -29.81 50.36
N ALA A 13 16.95 -29.22 51.40
CA ALA A 13 16.81 -27.78 51.61
C ALA A 13 18.14 -27.20 52.10
N VAL A 14 18.59 -26.09 51.55
CA VAL A 14 19.57 -25.20 52.20
C VAL A 14 19.10 -23.76 52.04
N ALA A 15 19.04 -23.13 53.20
CA ALA A 15 18.60 -21.75 53.44
C ALA A 15 19.72 -20.72 53.19
N GLY A 16 19.29 -19.54 52.74
CA GLY A 16 19.67 -18.24 53.19
C GLY A 16 21.06 -17.68 52.91
N LEU A 17 21.06 -16.50 52.29
CA LEU A 17 21.80 -15.34 52.83
C LEU A 17 21.49 -14.11 51.95
N ALA A 18 20.81 -13.15 52.56
CA ALA A 18 20.65 -11.80 52.01
C ALA A 18 21.96 -11.03 52.20
N LEU A 19 22.42 -10.36 51.14
CA LEU A 19 23.42 -9.30 51.20
C LEU A 19 22.91 -8.09 50.44
N THR A 20 22.49 -7.09 51.21
CA THR A 20 22.28 -5.70 50.79
C THR A 20 23.63 -5.07 50.47
N ALA A 21 23.81 -4.56 49.26
CA ALA A 21 24.85 -3.60 48.94
C ALA A 21 24.23 -2.42 48.22
N CYS A 22 24.08 -1.29 48.92
CA CYS A 22 23.95 0.03 48.34
C CYS A 22 25.26 0.41 47.67
N GLY A 23 25.22 0.72 46.40
CA GLY A 23 26.31 1.35 45.64
C GLY A 23 25.66 2.31 44.66
N SER A 24 25.66 3.59 44.99
CA SER A 24 25.31 4.68 44.08
C SER A 24 26.53 5.01 43.22
N ASP A 25 26.46 4.72 41.93
CA ASP A 25 27.37 5.29 40.93
C ASP A 25 26.58 6.05 39.89
N ASN A 26 26.59 7.39 40.06
CA ASN A 26 26.20 8.33 39.01
C ASN A 26 27.25 8.33 37.91
N ASN A 27 26.99 7.63 36.81
CA ASN A 27 27.71 7.84 35.59
C ASN A 27 26.68 7.86 34.44
N THR A 28 26.10 9.04 34.21
CA THR A 28 25.24 9.32 33.03
C THR A 28 26.15 9.82 31.91
N PRO A 29 26.36 9.08 30.84
CA PRO A 29 26.89 9.67 29.62
C PRO A 29 25.83 10.62 29.06
N ALA A 30 26.21 11.86 28.79
CA ALA A 30 25.38 12.81 28.04
C ALA A 30 25.09 12.24 26.65
N GLY A 31 24.00 11.54 26.53
CA GLY A 31 23.42 11.12 25.27
C GLY A 31 22.62 12.27 24.70
N THR A 32 23.05 12.73 23.52
CA THR A 32 22.34 13.62 22.64
C THR A 32 20.90 13.14 22.49
N THR A 33 19.95 13.84 23.11
CA THR A 33 18.53 13.68 22.85
C THR A 33 18.24 14.16 21.44
N ALA A 34 18.17 13.21 20.51
CA ALA A 34 17.41 13.44 19.30
C ALA A 34 15.95 13.62 19.75
N THR A 35 15.47 14.85 19.68
CA THR A 35 14.04 15.19 19.83
C THR A 35 13.30 14.65 18.61
N GLY A 36 13.13 13.33 18.54
CA GLY A 36 12.04 12.76 17.75
C GLY A 36 10.77 13.08 18.52
N THR A 37 9.87 13.82 17.92
CA THR A 37 8.53 14.08 18.42
C THR A 37 7.91 12.70 18.68
N ALA A 38 7.79 12.30 19.94
CA ALA A 38 7.10 11.08 20.31
C ALA A 38 5.64 11.27 19.89
N LEU A 39 5.24 10.65 18.80
CA LEU A 39 3.86 10.61 18.34
C LEU A 39 3.04 10.00 19.46
N GLY A 40 1.96 10.70 19.87
CA GLY A 40 1.20 10.42 21.09
C GLY A 40 0.82 8.96 21.24
N ALA A 41 0.77 8.49 22.49
CA ALA A 41 0.24 7.18 22.81
C ALA A 41 -1.20 7.07 22.27
N ALA A 42 -1.51 5.96 21.59
CA ALA A 42 -2.86 5.75 21.07
C ALA A 42 -3.89 5.81 22.21
N ASN A 43 -4.87 6.71 22.08
CA ASN A 43 -6.03 6.68 22.96
C ASN A 43 -6.92 5.50 22.56
N CYS A 44 -7.13 4.53 23.44
CA CYS A 44 -7.90 3.32 23.16
C CYS A 44 -9.42 3.50 23.38
N GLU A 45 -9.92 4.72 23.40
CA GLU A 45 -11.35 5.02 23.56
C GLU A 45 -12.18 4.62 22.34
N GLY A 46 -13.49 4.74 22.46
CA GLY A 46 -14.47 4.47 21.42
C GLY A 46 -14.82 2.99 21.26
N LYS A 47 -15.58 2.68 20.21
CA LYS A 47 -16.09 1.32 19.96
C LYS A 47 -14.97 0.31 19.70
N ASN A 48 -15.22 -0.96 20.03
CA ASN A 48 -14.20 -2.01 19.95
C ASN A 48 -13.96 -2.52 18.52
N THR A 49 -14.96 -2.48 17.67
CA THR A 49 -14.84 -2.95 16.29
C THR A 49 -15.11 -1.82 15.31
N LEU A 50 -14.12 -1.54 14.46
CA LEU A 50 -14.30 -0.70 13.27
C LEU A 50 -14.59 -1.57 12.05
N THR A 51 -15.33 -1.00 11.10
CA THR A 51 -15.56 -1.59 9.79
C THR A 51 -14.91 -0.75 8.71
N GLY A 52 -14.26 -1.39 7.76
CA GLY A 52 -13.65 -0.75 6.60
C GLY A 52 -13.83 -1.59 5.35
N GLU A 53 -13.86 -0.96 4.19
CA GLU A 53 -13.98 -1.66 2.93
C GLU A 53 -13.22 -0.92 1.84
N GLY A 54 -12.73 -1.65 0.82
CA GLY A 54 -12.21 -1.01 -0.39
C GLY A 54 -10.92 -1.57 -0.92
N SER A 55 -9.89 -0.73 -1.09
CA SER A 55 -8.67 -1.07 -1.79
C SER A 55 -8.11 -2.44 -1.42
N THR A 56 -7.87 -3.27 -2.44
CA THR A 56 -7.14 -4.53 -2.30
C THR A 56 -5.64 -4.30 -2.22
N ALA A 57 -5.15 -3.16 -2.71
CA ALA A 57 -3.74 -2.79 -2.68
C ALA A 57 -3.22 -2.69 -1.24
N GLN A 58 -4.01 -2.15 -0.30
CA GLN A 58 -3.60 -2.05 1.10
C GLN A 58 -3.93 -3.29 1.96
N GLN A 59 -4.46 -4.36 1.39
CA GLN A 59 -4.95 -5.51 2.17
C GLN A 59 -3.92 -6.03 3.19
N ASN A 60 -2.68 -6.21 2.75
CA ASN A 60 -1.62 -6.71 3.62
C ASN A 60 -1.19 -5.67 4.67
N ALA A 61 -1.13 -4.39 4.30
CA ALA A 61 -0.82 -3.30 5.22
C ALA A 61 -1.90 -3.15 6.30
N ILE A 62 -3.18 -3.21 5.90
CA ILE A 62 -4.31 -3.09 6.85
C ILE A 62 -4.33 -4.24 7.86
N ALA A 63 -3.87 -5.43 7.46
CA ALA A 63 -3.73 -6.56 8.38
C ALA A 63 -2.66 -6.27 9.46
N LEU A 64 -1.52 -5.69 9.06
CA LEU A 64 -0.48 -5.24 9.99
C LEU A 64 -0.98 -4.12 10.91
N PHE A 65 -1.72 -3.16 10.39
CA PHE A 65 -2.31 -2.07 11.17
C PHE A 65 -3.31 -2.59 12.19
N ASN A 66 -4.16 -3.55 11.80
CA ASN A 66 -5.11 -4.19 12.72
C ASN A 66 -4.39 -4.97 13.84
N GLN A 67 -3.34 -5.70 13.49
CA GLN A 67 -2.51 -6.39 14.48
C GLN A 67 -1.86 -5.39 15.46
N ALA A 68 -1.27 -4.32 14.95
CA ALA A 68 -0.66 -3.28 15.78
C ALA A 68 -1.70 -2.60 16.69
N TRP A 69 -2.91 -2.32 16.16
CA TRP A 69 -3.99 -1.72 16.94
C TRP A 69 -4.49 -2.64 18.07
N GLY A 70 -4.68 -3.93 17.78
CA GLY A 70 -5.06 -4.91 18.83
C GLY A 70 -3.98 -5.10 19.90
N GLN A 71 -2.70 -4.94 19.56
CA GLN A 71 -1.59 -4.97 20.52
C GLN A 71 -1.51 -3.69 21.36
N ALA A 72 -1.65 -2.52 20.74
CA ALA A 72 -1.64 -1.23 21.41
C ALA A 72 -2.89 -1.01 22.28
N CYS A 73 -4.05 -1.51 21.83
CA CYS A 73 -5.36 -1.34 22.41
C CYS A 73 -6.08 -2.70 22.54
N PRO A 74 -5.84 -3.48 23.60
CA PRO A 74 -6.43 -4.80 23.77
C PRO A 74 -7.96 -4.78 23.67
N GLY A 75 -8.52 -5.67 22.86
CA GLY A 75 -9.96 -5.74 22.57
C GLY A 75 -10.44 -4.91 21.37
N LYS A 76 -9.57 -4.11 20.76
CA LYS A 76 -9.85 -3.41 19.51
C LYS A 76 -9.59 -4.30 18.30
N ASN A 77 -10.44 -4.18 17.27
CA ASN A 77 -10.35 -4.95 16.03
C ASN A 77 -10.95 -4.19 14.86
N LEU A 78 -10.36 -4.35 13.69
CA LEU A 78 -10.88 -3.87 12.41
C LEU A 78 -11.39 -5.05 11.57
N ALA A 79 -12.63 -4.99 11.16
CA ALA A 79 -13.18 -5.84 10.09
C ALA A 79 -13.03 -5.12 8.75
N TYR A 80 -12.03 -5.50 7.98
CA TYR A 80 -11.76 -4.92 6.66
C TYR A 80 -12.12 -5.88 5.54
N ASN A 81 -12.89 -5.41 4.54
CA ASN A 81 -13.28 -6.19 3.36
C ASN A 81 -12.59 -5.64 2.10
N PRO A 82 -11.61 -6.33 1.51
CA PRO A 82 -10.91 -5.87 0.31
C PRO A 82 -11.74 -6.15 -0.96
N THR A 83 -12.54 -5.18 -1.39
CA THR A 83 -13.48 -5.29 -2.52
C THR A 83 -13.09 -4.46 -3.73
N GLY A 84 -12.09 -3.60 -3.62
CA GLY A 84 -11.68 -2.62 -4.61
C GLY A 84 -12.02 -1.19 -4.20
N SER A 85 -11.23 -0.23 -4.67
CA SER A 85 -11.34 1.18 -4.27
C SER A 85 -12.69 1.79 -4.60
N GLY A 86 -13.27 1.45 -5.75
CA GLY A 86 -14.60 1.93 -6.14
C GLY A 86 -15.70 1.50 -5.18
N ALA A 87 -15.76 0.19 -4.90
CA ALA A 87 -16.71 -0.37 -3.94
C ALA A 87 -16.53 0.25 -2.54
N GLY A 88 -15.28 0.43 -2.08
CA GLY A 88 -15.00 1.07 -0.80
C GLY A 88 -15.58 2.47 -0.70
N ARG A 89 -15.37 3.32 -1.71
CA ARG A 89 -15.95 4.67 -1.73
C ARG A 89 -17.48 4.65 -1.69
N GLU A 90 -18.12 3.74 -2.43
CA GLU A 90 -19.57 3.56 -2.45
C GLU A 90 -20.11 3.11 -1.08
N GLN A 91 -19.47 2.12 -0.44
CA GLN A 91 -19.86 1.63 0.88
C GLN A 91 -19.71 2.71 1.97
N PHE A 92 -18.65 3.52 1.88
CA PHE A 92 -18.46 4.66 2.77
C PHE A 92 -19.58 5.70 2.60
N ILE A 93 -19.87 6.12 1.37
CA ILE A 93 -20.96 7.06 1.05
C ILE A 93 -22.31 6.53 1.52
N ALA A 94 -22.56 5.23 1.35
CA ALA A 94 -23.80 4.56 1.79
C ALA A 94 -23.89 4.36 3.32
N LYS A 95 -22.88 4.78 4.12
CA LYS A 95 -22.79 4.60 5.58
C LYS A 95 -22.72 3.14 6.04
N ASN A 96 -22.31 2.22 5.18
CA ASN A 96 -22.20 0.79 5.51
C ASN A 96 -20.89 0.46 6.24
N VAL A 97 -19.88 1.32 6.16
CA VAL A 97 -18.59 1.17 6.82
C VAL A 97 -18.16 2.48 7.48
N ASP A 98 -17.26 2.37 8.46
CA ASP A 98 -16.74 3.53 9.20
C ASP A 98 -15.76 4.35 8.36
N PHE A 99 -14.93 3.68 7.56
CA PHE A 99 -14.02 4.32 6.62
C PHE A 99 -13.84 3.48 5.35
N ALA A 100 -13.39 4.11 4.27
CA ALA A 100 -13.02 3.41 3.06
C ALA A 100 -11.51 3.41 2.83
N GLY A 101 -10.98 2.31 2.28
CA GLY A 101 -9.66 2.28 1.66
C GLY A 101 -9.78 2.56 0.16
N SER A 102 -9.03 3.52 -0.38
CA SER A 102 -9.05 3.82 -1.80
C SER A 102 -7.72 4.34 -2.30
N ASP A 103 -7.23 3.82 -3.42
CA ASP A 103 -6.01 4.30 -4.06
C ASP A 103 -6.26 5.48 -5.00
N SER A 104 -7.50 5.96 -5.02
CA SER A 104 -7.93 7.17 -5.70
C SER A 104 -8.71 8.04 -4.71
N ALA A 105 -8.47 9.34 -4.71
CA ALA A 105 -9.27 10.27 -3.93
C ALA A 105 -10.74 10.25 -4.36
N LEU A 106 -11.61 10.78 -3.52
CA LEU A 106 -13.02 11.02 -3.88
C LEU A 106 -13.06 11.92 -5.13
N LYS A 107 -13.93 11.57 -6.08
CA LYS A 107 -14.22 12.37 -7.28
C LYS A 107 -15.32 13.40 -6.99
N ASP A 108 -15.47 14.40 -7.85
CA ASP A 108 -16.34 15.58 -7.62
C ASP A 108 -17.72 15.27 -7.05
N GLU A 109 -18.48 14.36 -7.69
CA GLU A 109 -19.80 13.97 -7.18
C GLU A 109 -19.72 13.20 -5.85
N GLN A 110 -18.68 12.38 -5.68
CA GLN A 110 -18.47 11.59 -4.46
C GLN A 110 -18.06 12.49 -3.27
N VAL A 111 -17.38 13.61 -3.51
CA VAL A 111 -17.06 14.59 -2.46
C VAL A 111 -18.33 15.13 -1.83
N GLN A 112 -19.33 15.52 -2.64
CA GLN A 112 -20.62 16.01 -2.15
C GLN A 112 -21.42 14.93 -1.42
N GLN A 113 -21.46 13.72 -1.97
CA GLN A 113 -22.15 12.58 -1.36
C GLN A 113 -21.50 12.17 -0.03
N ALA A 114 -20.17 12.18 0.04
CA ALA A 114 -19.42 11.90 1.26
C ALA A 114 -19.63 12.99 2.31
N ALA A 115 -19.71 14.27 1.91
CA ALA A 115 -20.05 15.34 2.84
C ALA A 115 -21.44 15.15 3.43
N ALA A 116 -22.45 14.81 2.62
CA ALA A 116 -23.81 14.49 3.11
C ALA A 116 -23.81 13.29 4.07
N ARG A 117 -22.99 12.27 3.79
CA ARG A 117 -22.77 11.14 4.71
C ARG A 117 -22.21 11.62 6.05
N CYS A 118 -21.32 12.60 6.06
CA CYS A 118 -20.62 13.14 7.21
C CYS A 118 -21.38 14.32 7.89
N GLY A 119 -22.69 14.44 7.69
CA GLY A 119 -23.52 15.50 8.30
C GLY A 119 -23.14 16.90 7.81
N ASP A 120 -22.94 17.03 6.50
CA ASP A 120 -22.53 18.23 5.77
C ASP A 120 -21.11 18.73 6.13
N ASN A 121 -20.27 17.84 6.69
CA ASN A 121 -18.85 18.12 6.91
C ASN A 121 -18.00 17.42 5.83
N PRO A 122 -16.80 17.95 5.50
CA PRO A 122 -15.92 17.30 4.54
C PRO A 122 -15.54 15.88 4.94
N ALA A 123 -15.43 14.98 3.98
CA ALA A 123 -14.63 13.77 4.13
C ALA A 123 -13.19 14.07 3.72
N TRP A 124 -12.22 13.47 4.41
CA TRP A 124 -10.79 13.62 4.16
C TRP A 124 -10.19 12.35 3.60
N ASN A 125 -9.28 12.52 2.64
CA ASN A 125 -8.45 11.48 2.07
C ASN A 125 -7.11 11.45 2.80
N LEU A 126 -6.91 10.48 3.70
CA LEU A 126 -5.72 10.38 4.54
C LEU A 126 -4.79 9.28 4.04
N PRO A 127 -3.61 9.59 3.43
CA PRO A 127 -2.69 8.58 2.91
C PRO A 127 -1.97 7.87 4.06
N LEU A 128 -2.22 6.57 4.23
CA LEU A 128 -1.57 5.73 5.25
C LEU A 128 -0.54 4.76 4.66
N VAL A 129 -0.62 4.49 3.36
CA VAL A 129 0.20 3.48 2.70
C VAL A 129 0.68 4.01 1.36
N PHE A 130 1.96 3.79 1.05
CA PHE A 130 2.50 3.88 -0.29
C PHE A 130 2.79 2.48 -0.81
N GLY A 131 2.14 2.13 -1.93
CA GLY A 131 2.25 0.83 -2.58
C GLY A 131 2.92 0.96 -3.94
N PRO A 132 4.17 0.49 -4.11
CA PRO A 132 4.74 0.37 -5.43
C PRO A 132 3.96 -0.65 -6.27
N ILE A 133 3.67 -0.31 -7.52
CA ILE A 133 2.98 -1.18 -8.47
C ILE A 133 4.03 -1.88 -9.32
N ALA A 134 4.10 -3.20 -9.19
CA ALA A 134 4.94 -4.06 -9.99
C ALA A 134 4.27 -4.38 -11.34
N LEU A 135 5.05 -4.44 -12.39
CA LEU A 135 4.65 -4.96 -13.69
C LEU A 135 5.04 -6.44 -13.75
N ALA A 136 4.22 -7.28 -13.12
CA ALA A 136 4.44 -8.71 -13.00
C ALA A 136 4.31 -9.38 -14.37
N PHE A 137 5.22 -10.29 -14.71
CA PHE A 137 5.20 -10.97 -16.01
C PHE A 137 5.52 -12.46 -15.88
N ASN A 138 5.11 -13.24 -16.89
CA ASN A 138 5.37 -14.67 -17.00
C ASN A 138 5.82 -15.00 -18.42
N VAL A 139 7.12 -14.89 -18.68
CA VAL A 139 7.71 -15.09 -20.02
C VAL A 139 8.86 -16.09 -19.92
N ASP A 140 8.74 -17.20 -20.60
CA ASP A 140 9.73 -18.26 -20.58
C ASP A 140 11.11 -17.78 -21.01
N GLY A 141 12.12 -18.08 -20.18
CA GLY A 141 13.52 -17.74 -20.46
C GLY A 141 13.87 -16.24 -20.29
N VAL A 142 12.97 -15.44 -19.73
CA VAL A 142 13.19 -14.03 -19.47
C VAL A 142 13.15 -13.78 -17.96
N ASP A 143 14.34 -13.63 -17.36
CA ASP A 143 14.47 -13.33 -15.91
C ASP A 143 14.47 -11.82 -15.63
N ARG A 144 14.83 -11.01 -16.61
CA ARG A 144 14.87 -9.54 -16.51
C ARG A 144 14.22 -8.93 -17.73
N LEU A 145 13.33 -8.00 -17.48
CA LEU A 145 12.58 -7.28 -18.49
C LEU A 145 12.60 -5.79 -18.16
N ALA A 146 12.99 -4.96 -19.13
CA ALA A 146 12.83 -3.52 -19.07
C ALA A 146 11.68 -3.07 -19.96
N VAL A 147 10.85 -2.19 -19.44
CA VAL A 147 9.75 -1.55 -20.16
C VAL A 147 9.75 -0.05 -19.90
N ASN A 148 9.08 0.72 -20.74
CA ASN A 148 8.78 2.12 -20.47
C ASN A 148 7.28 2.38 -20.64
N ALA A 149 6.84 3.59 -20.29
CA ALA A 149 5.42 3.96 -20.38
C ALA A 149 4.84 3.81 -21.79
N ASP A 150 5.62 4.15 -22.83
CA ASP A 150 5.20 4.03 -24.23
C ASP A 150 4.94 2.58 -24.64
N LEU A 151 5.87 1.67 -24.29
CA LEU A 151 5.67 0.23 -24.52
C LEU A 151 4.45 -0.30 -23.78
N LEU A 152 4.29 0.06 -22.49
CA LEU A 152 3.14 -0.37 -21.71
C LEU A 152 1.83 0.14 -22.29
N ALA A 153 1.76 1.41 -22.70
CA ALA A 153 0.61 1.98 -23.37
C ALA A 153 0.24 1.19 -24.63
N LYS A 154 1.23 0.81 -25.45
CA LYS A 154 1.04 0.04 -26.68
C LYS A 154 0.67 -1.43 -26.41
N ILE A 155 1.24 -2.06 -25.39
CA ILE A 155 0.92 -3.42 -24.98
C ILE A 155 -0.53 -3.49 -24.45
N PHE A 156 -0.88 -2.68 -23.47
CA PHE A 156 -2.22 -2.66 -22.87
C PHE A 156 -3.26 -2.04 -23.82
N GLY A 157 -2.82 -1.25 -24.79
CA GLY A 157 -3.63 -0.74 -25.91
C GLY A 157 -3.87 -1.73 -27.03
N GLY A 158 -3.14 -2.86 -27.07
CA GLY A 158 -3.25 -3.91 -28.08
C GLY A 158 -2.50 -3.63 -29.38
N GLN A 159 -1.56 -2.69 -29.40
CA GLN A 159 -0.75 -2.35 -30.59
C GLN A 159 0.51 -3.22 -30.68
N ILE A 160 1.13 -3.55 -29.53
CA ILE A 160 2.22 -4.52 -29.42
C ILE A 160 1.65 -5.80 -28.85
N THR A 161 1.76 -6.90 -29.59
CA THR A 161 1.07 -8.17 -29.28
C THR A 161 2.01 -9.36 -29.15
N ARG A 162 3.33 -9.17 -29.33
CA ARG A 162 4.33 -10.24 -29.23
C ARG A 162 5.56 -9.77 -28.47
N TRP A 163 6.16 -10.68 -27.71
CA TRP A 163 7.34 -10.38 -26.89
C TRP A 163 8.58 -10.06 -27.71
N ASN A 164 8.73 -10.65 -28.91
CA ASN A 164 9.86 -10.36 -29.80
C ASN A 164 9.68 -9.08 -30.65
N ASP A 165 8.74 -8.22 -30.30
CA ASP A 165 8.56 -6.93 -30.99
C ASP A 165 9.87 -6.11 -30.91
N PRO A 166 10.32 -5.50 -32.03
CA PRO A 166 11.55 -4.71 -32.08
C PRO A 166 11.61 -3.58 -31.02
N ALA A 167 10.46 -3.00 -30.68
CA ALA A 167 10.42 -1.94 -29.67
C ALA A 167 10.72 -2.48 -28.25
N ILE A 168 10.29 -3.71 -27.92
CA ILE A 168 10.66 -4.38 -26.66
C ILE A 168 12.14 -4.77 -26.70
N ALA A 169 12.60 -5.35 -27.81
CA ALA A 169 13.99 -5.79 -27.99
C ALA A 169 14.99 -4.63 -27.81
N ALA A 170 14.63 -3.43 -28.27
CA ALA A 170 15.49 -2.24 -28.18
C ALA A 170 15.79 -1.81 -26.73
N LEU A 171 14.88 -2.06 -25.78
CA LEU A 171 15.09 -1.82 -24.34
C LEU A 171 15.75 -3.02 -23.61
N ASN A 172 15.87 -4.16 -24.29
CA ASN A 172 16.32 -5.42 -23.68
C ASN A 172 17.48 -6.03 -24.48
N GLU A 173 18.50 -5.21 -24.75
CA GLU A 173 19.67 -5.66 -25.52
C GLU A 173 20.31 -6.90 -24.88
N GLY A 174 20.55 -7.92 -25.72
CA GLY A 174 21.13 -9.19 -25.30
C GLY A 174 20.12 -10.19 -24.70
N ALA A 175 18.87 -9.82 -24.47
CA ALA A 175 17.83 -10.76 -24.08
C ALA A 175 17.29 -11.55 -25.29
N THR A 176 17.04 -12.84 -25.10
CA THR A 176 16.35 -13.66 -26.10
C THR A 176 14.85 -13.61 -25.81
N LEU A 177 14.15 -12.72 -26.52
CA LEU A 177 12.70 -12.58 -26.37
C LEU A 177 11.98 -13.62 -27.25
N PRO A 178 11.04 -14.41 -26.69
CA PRO A 178 10.35 -15.45 -27.46
C PRO A 178 9.33 -14.85 -28.44
N ASP A 179 9.06 -15.56 -29.54
CA ASP A 179 7.95 -15.25 -30.45
C ASP A 179 6.63 -15.78 -29.91
N THR A 180 6.21 -15.28 -28.74
CA THR A 180 4.95 -15.64 -28.07
C THR A 180 4.02 -14.45 -27.98
N PRO A 181 2.70 -14.66 -28.05
CA PRO A 181 1.74 -13.59 -27.83
C PRO A 181 1.88 -12.98 -26.43
N ILE A 182 1.60 -11.69 -26.31
CA ILE A 182 1.47 -10.99 -25.04
C ILE A 182 0.00 -11.04 -24.59
N THR A 183 -0.23 -11.48 -23.37
CA THR A 183 -1.56 -11.41 -22.71
C THR A 183 -1.50 -10.40 -21.57
N PRO A 184 -1.96 -9.15 -21.79
CA PRO A 184 -2.11 -8.20 -20.69
C PRO A 184 -3.16 -8.68 -19.69
N ILE A 185 -2.84 -8.62 -18.39
CA ILE A 185 -3.79 -8.93 -17.31
C ILE A 185 -4.16 -7.63 -16.61
N PHE A 186 -5.45 -7.33 -16.58
CA PHE A 186 -5.98 -6.10 -15.99
C PHE A 186 -7.04 -6.38 -14.92
N ARG A 187 -7.34 -5.39 -14.09
CA ARG A 187 -8.39 -5.49 -13.07
C ARG A 187 -9.76 -5.39 -13.71
N SER A 188 -10.63 -6.35 -13.42
CA SER A 188 -12.02 -6.38 -13.87
C SER A 188 -13.01 -5.79 -12.86
N ASP A 189 -12.54 -5.43 -11.67
CA ASP A 189 -13.28 -4.69 -10.64
C ASP A 189 -12.87 -3.20 -10.64
N SER A 190 -13.67 -2.35 -9.99
CA SER A 190 -13.40 -0.91 -9.86
C SER A 190 -12.19 -0.66 -8.95
N SER A 191 -11.03 -0.46 -9.58
CA SER A 191 -9.71 -0.55 -8.96
C SER A 191 -8.97 0.78 -8.93
N GLY A 192 -8.47 1.16 -7.75
CA GLY A 192 -7.55 2.28 -7.64
C GLY A 192 -6.17 1.99 -8.25
N THR A 193 -5.70 0.73 -8.22
CA THR A 193 -4.47 0.33 -8.92
C THR A 193 -4.58 0.58 -10.42
N THR A 194 -5.73 0.23 -11.02
CA THR A 194 -6.04 0.55 -12.42
C THR A 194 -6.02 2.05 -12.68
N ASP A 195 -6.67 2.85 -11.83
CA ASP A 195 -6.70 4.31 -11.96
C ASP A 195 -5.28 4.91 -11.96
N ASN A 196 -4.43 4.49 -11.01
CA ASN A 196 -3.05 4.95 -10.90
C ASN A 196 -2.17 4.47 -12.07
N PHE A 197 -2.31 3.22 -12.52
CA PHE A 197 -1.61 2.71 -13.69
C PHE A 197 -1.96 3.51 -14.95
N GLN A 198 -3.24 3.77 -15.18
CA GLN A 198 -3.69 4.55 -16.35
C GLN A 198 -3.27 6.02 -16.25
N LYS A 199 -3.29 6.65 -15.07
CA LYS A 199 -2.73 7.99 -14.85
C LYS A 199 -1.23 8.05 -15.13
N TYR A 200 -0.48 7.01 -14.75
CA TYR A 200 0.92 6.89 -15.13
C TYR A 200 1.09 6.87 -16.63
N LEU A 201 0.33 6.05 -17.35
CA LEU A 201 0.39 6.00 -18.82
C LEU A 201 0.00 7.33 -19.47
N GLU A 202 -1.06 7.98 -18.98
CA GLU A 202 -1.52 9.29 -19.46
C GLU A 202 -0.47 10.38 -19.26
N THR A 203 0.26 10.34 -18.13
CA THR A 203 1.28 11.34 -17.80
C THR A 203 2.60 11.08 -18.53
N ALA A 204 3.08 9.83 -18.53
CA ALA A 204 4.40 9.49 -19.03
C ALA A 204 4.43 9.10 -20.52
N ALA A 205 3.28 8.76 -21.12
CA ALA A 205 3.15 8.38 -22.53
C ALA A 205 1.87 8.95 -23.18
N PRO A 206 1.62 10.27 -23.14
CA PRO A 206 0.36 10.88 -23.57
C PRO A 206 0.05 10.65 -25.06
N GLU A 207 1.07 10.51 -25.91
CA GLU A 207 0.93 10.22 -27.33
C GLU A 207 0.41 8.79 -27.60
N SER A 208 0.76 7.83 -26.75
CA SER A 208 0.42 6.42 -26.90
C SER A 208 -0.80 6.00 -26.08
N TRP A 209 -1.08 6.69 -24.96
CA TRP A 209 -2.25 6.46 -24.14
C TRP A 209 -3.19 7.66 -24.15
N THR A 210 -4.17 7.61 -25.06
CA THR A 210 -5.18 8.68 -25.26
C THR A 210 -6.56 8.30 -24.72
N LYS A 211 -6.63 7.24 -23.92
CA LYS A 211 -7.89 6.66 -23.42
C LYS A 211 -8.36 7.23 -22.09
N GLY A 212 -7.52 8.07 -21.45
CA GLY A 212 -7.78 8.62 -20.12
C GLY A 212 -7.50 7.62 -19.00
N ALA A 213 -7.85 8.03 -17.79
CA ALA A 213 -7.69 7.24 -16.57
C ALA A 213 -9.01 7.07 -15.82
N GLY A 214 -9.06 6.10 -14.94
CA GLY A 214 -10.23 5.79 -14.12
C GLY A 214 -10.12 4.43 -13.43
N SER A 215 -11.07 4.14 -12.56
CA SER A 215 -11.06 2.87 -11.81
C SER A 215 -11.41 1.65 -12.66
N GLU A 216 -12.00 1.87 -13.85
CA GLU A 216 -12.27 0.83 -14.85
C GLU A 216 -11.16 0.84 -15.90
N PHE A 217 -10.73 -0.35 -16.34
CA PHE A 217 -9.68 -0.46 -17.35
C PHE A 217 -10.17 0.04 -18.72
N GLN A 218 -9.42 0.97 -19.33
CA GLN A 218 -9.72 1.62 -20.62
C GLN A 218 -8.91 1.04 -21.77
N GLY A 219 -8.04 0.07 -21.52
CA GLY A 219 -7.20 -0.54 -22.56
C GLY A 219 -7.98 -1.32 -23.60
N GLY A 220 -7.28 -1.79 -24.64
CA GLY A 220 -7.89 -2.50 -25.79
C GLY A 220 -7.61 -3.98 -25.83
N ALA A 221 -6.77 -4.51 -24.94
CA ALA A 221 -6.32 -5.90 -25.01
C ALA A 221 -6.20 -6.52 -23.61
N GLY A 222 -6.26 -7.85 -23.56
CA GLY A 222 -5.96 -8.63 -22.38
C GLY A 222 -7.16 -9.31 -21.73
N GLU A 223 -6.92 -9.85 -20.55
CA GLU A 223 -7.89 -10.61 -19.75
C GLU A 223 -8.11 -9.94 -18.40
N GLY A 224 -9.37 -9.89 -17.96
CA GLY A 224 -9.75 -9.29 -16.70
C GLY A 224 -9.62 -10.27 -15.53
N ALA A 225 -8.99 -9.82 -14.45
CA ALA A 225 -8.88 -10.55 -13.20
C ALA A 225 -9.39 -9.71 -12.02
N GLN A 226 -10.08 -10.34 -11.08
CA GLN A 226 -10.62 -9.63 -9.92
C GLN A 226 -9.59 -9.49 -8.82
N LYS A 227 -9.47 -8.29 -8.27
CA LYS A 227 -8.62 -7.97 -7.12
C LYS A 227 -7.13 -8.19 -7.41
N SER A 228 -6.26 -7.71 -6.52
CA SER A 228 -4.80 -7.88 -6.66
C SER A 228 -4.38 -9.35 -6.66
N ALA A 229 -4.98 -10.17 -5.80
CA ALA A 229 -4.70 -11.61 -5.76
C ALA A 229 -5.09 -12.34 -7.07
N GLY A 230 -6.20 -11.95 -7.70
CA GLY A 230 -6.60 -12.53 -9.00
C GLY A 230 -5.66 -12.15 -10.13
N VAL A 231 -5.15 -10.91 -10.15
CA VAL A 231 -4.18 -10.46 -11.17
C VAL A 231 -2.89 -11.27 -11.06
N VAL A 232 -2.31 -11.39 -9.86
CA VAL A 232 -1.05 -12.14 -9.70
C VAL A 232 -1.22 -13.61 -10.01
N GLN A 233 -2.35 -14.22 -9.63
CA GLN A 233 -2.68 -15.61 -9.99
C GLN A 233 -2.83 -15.80 -11.51
N ALA A 234 -3.49 -14.86 -12.19
CA ALA A 234 -3.66 -14.91 -13.64
C ALA A 234 -2.31 -14.78 -14.36
N VAL A 235 -1.43 -13.87 -13.93
CA VAL A 235 -0.07 -13.76 -14.48
C VAL A 235 0.71 -15.04 -14.24
N GLN A 236 0.70 -15.59 -13.04
CA GLN A 236 1.42 -16.81 -12.70
C GLN A 236 0.98 -18.02 -13.55
N SER A 237 -0.32 -18.10 -13.87
CA SER A 237 -0.89 -19.24 -14.61
C SER A 237 -0.93 -19.07 -16.12
N THR A 238 -0.65 -17.87 -16.66
CA THR A 238 -0.76 -17.57 -18.10
C THR A 238 0.61 -17.28 -18.70
N PRO A 239 1.25 -18.24 -19.41
CA PRO A 239 2.49 -17.98 -20.12
C PRO A 239 2.34 -16.84 -21.13
N GLY A 240 3.33 -15.97 -21.19
CA GLY A 240 3.32 -14.78 -22.07
C GLY A 240 2.53 -13.58 -21.50
N SER A 241 2.07 -13.65 -20.26
CA SER A 241 1.31 -12.55 -19.66
C SER A 241 2.18 -11.47 -19.01
N ILE A 242 1.58 -10.29 -18.89
CA ILE A 242 2.05 -9.16 -18.09
C ILE A 242 0.86 -8.48 -17.42
N GLY A 243 0.98 -8.11 -16.14
CA GLY A 243 -0.08 -7.44 -15.40
C GLY A 243 0.48 -6.44 -14.40
N TYR A 244 -0.36 -5.50 -13.95
CA TYR A 244 0.00 -4.54 -12.92
C TYR A 244 -0.63 -4.93 -11.58
N VAL A 245 0.20 -5.02 -10.55
CA VAL A 245 -0.20 -5.43 -9.20
C VAL A 245 0.79 -4.87 -8.18
N GLU A 246 0.38 -4.69 -6.94
CA GLU A 246 1.28 -4.20 -5.90
C GLU A 246 2.46 -5.18 -5.67
N LYS A 247 3.67 -4.62 -5.45
CA LYS A 247 4.93 -5.34 -5.26
C LYS A 247 4.79 -6.54 -4.31
N GLY A 248 4.16 -6.34 -3.14
CA GLY A 248 4.01 -7.38 -2.14
C GLY A 248 3.23 -8.62 -2.61
N PHE A 249 2.26 -8.48 -3.51
CA PHE A 249 1.55 -9.62 -4.10
C PHE A 249 2.43 -10.39 -5.09
N ALA A 250 3.21 -9.69 -5.91
CA ALA A 250 4.13 -10.33 -6.86
C ALA A 250 5.24 -11.08 -6.13
N GLU A 251 5.83 -10.49 -5.08
CA GLU A 251 6.85 -11.11 -4.25
C GLU A 251 6.35 -12.36 -3.53
N GLN A 252 5.18 -12.30 -2.90
CA GLN A 252 4.57 -13.44 -2.20
C GLN A 252 4.26 -14.61 -3.13
N ALA A 253 3.92 -14.33 -4.39
CA ALA A 253 3.66 -15.33 -5.41
C ALA A 253 4.94 -15.82 -6.12
N GLY A 254 6.09 -15.20 -5.88
CA GLY A 254 7.34 -15.51 -6.57
C GLY A 254 7.30 -15.21 -8.08
N VAL A 255 6.49 -14.23 -8.49
CA VAL A 255 6.38 -13.81 -9.90
C VAL A 255 7.37 -12.68 -10.16
N PRO A 256 8.22 -12.77 -11.21
CA PRO A 256 9.12 -11.69 -11.56
C PRO A 256 8.35 -10.45 -12.04
N PHE A 257 8.97 -9.29 -11.91
CA PHE A 257 8.42 -8.02 -12.38
C PHE A 257 9.45 -7.17 -13.10
N ALA A 258 8.97 -6.39 -14.07
CA ALA A 258 9.81 -5.61 -14.96
C ALA A 258 10.39 -4.35 -14.29
N GLN A 259 11.53 -3.93 -14.78
CA GLN A 259 12.13 -2.62 -14.52
C GLN A 259 11.44 -1.56 -15.39
N ILE A 260 11.38 -0.31 -14.92
CA ILE A 260 10.83 0.82 -15.71
C ILE A 260 11.97 1.74 -16.14
N ASP A 261 12.07 1.96 -17.43
CA ASP A 261 12.97 2.98 -17.99
C ASP A 261 12.21 4.31 -18.15
N THR A 262 12.67 5.33 -17.44
CA THR A 262 12.15 6.71 -17.48
C THR A 262 12.93 7.61 -18.44
N GLY A 263 13.85 7.03 -19.24
CA GLY A 263 14.73 7.76 -20.15
C GLY A 263 16.15 7.97 -19.61
N SER A 264 16.41 7.64 -18.34
CA SER A 264 17.72 7.67 -17.70
C SER A 264 18.31 6.28 -17.40
N GLY A 265 17.69 5.24 -17.97
CA GLY A 265 18.01 3.82 -17.79
C GLY A 265 16.93 3.09 -16.99
N ALA A 266 16.93 1.77 -17.09
CA ALA A 266 15.94 0.92 -16.44
C ALA A 266 16.12 0.90 -14.92
N VAL A 267 15.07 1.23 -14.18
CA VAL A 267 15.05 1.30 -12.72
C VAL A 267 14.36 0.06 -12.16
N GLU A 268 15.08 -0.65 -11.30
CA GLU A 268 14.53 -1.78 -10.56
C GLU A 268 13.57 -1.30 -9.47
N LEU A 269 12.49 -2.04 -9.25
CA LEU A 269 11.55 -1.78 -8.17
C LEU A 269 12.12 -2.28 -6.83
N THR A 270 12.72 -1.38 -6.07
CA THR A 270 13.19 -1.58 -4.70
C THR A 270 12.52 -0.59 -3.75
N ASP A 271 12.69 -0.80 -2.45
CA ASP A 271 12.19 0.15 -1.45
C ASP A 271 12.85 1.52 -1.61
N GLU A 272 14.17 1.56 -1.93
CA GLU A 272 14.91 2.80 -2.16
C GLU A 272 14.43 3.55 -3.41
N SER A 273 14.26 2.83 -4.54
CA SER A 273 13.84 3.48 -5.79
C SER A 273 12.40 4.01 -5.70
N ALA A 274 11.52 3.30 -5.00
CA ALA A 274 10.16 3.76 -4.74
C ALA A 274 10.12 4.93 -3.75
N ALA A 275 10.89 4.85 -2.65
CA ALA A 275 11.00 5.94 -1.67
C ALA A 275 11.51 7.23 -2.33
N LYS A 276 12.50 7.12 -3.22
CA LYS A 276 13.04 8.25 -3.98
C LYS A 276 11.97 8.94 -4.82
N ALA A 277 11.08 8.19 -5.46
CA ALA A 277 9.96 8.77 -6.19
C ALA A 277 8.95 9.45 -5.25
N ILE A 278 8.62 8.83 -4.11
CA ILE A 278 7.67 9.36 -3.11
C ILE A 278 8.20 10.66 -2.50
N ASP A 279 9.52 10.82 -2.38
CA ASP A 279 10.11 12.05 -1.87
C ASP A 279 9.85 13.27 -2.76
N ALA A 280 9.57 13.08 -4.04
CA ALA A 280 9.16 14.14 -4.96
C ALA A 280 7.67 14.49 -4.88
N ALA A 281 6.82 13.62 -4.28
CA ALA A 281 5.38 13.83 -4.21
C ALA A 281 5.02 15.04 -3.34
N THR A 282 4.04 15.81 -3.79
CA THR A 282 3.47 16.99 -3.11
C THR A 282 1.98 16.77 -2.83
N PHE A 283 1.40 17.67 -2.01
CA PHE A 283 -0.02 17.64 -1.73
C PHE A 283 -0.78 18.52 -2.72
N ALA A 284 -1.81 17.98 -3.35
CA ALA A 284 -2.79 18.72 -4.13
C ALA A 284 -3.97 19.19 -3.26
N GLY A 285 -4.29 18.47 -2.18
CA GLY A 285 -5.37 18.77 -1.25
C GLY A 285 -5.01 19.90 -0.28
N GLU A 286 -6.03 20.61 0.20
CA GLU A 286 -5.90 21.73 1.15
C GLU A 286 -6.23 21.29 2.59
N GLY A 287 -5.64 21.98 3.57
CA GLY A 287 -5.92 21.76 5.00
C GLY A 287 -5.60 20.33 5.44
N HIS A 288 -6.61 19.60 5.90
CA HIS A 288 -6.52 18.25 6.36
C HIS A 288 -6.96 17.18 5.32
N ASP A 289 -7.41 17.59 4.14
CA ASP A 289 -7.61 16.68 3.02
C ASP A 289 -6.27 16.48 2.29
N LEU A 290 -5.64 15.34 2.50
CA LEU A 290 -4.25 15.09 2.14
C LEU A 290 -4.11 14.39 0.79
N VAL A 291 -4.90 14.78 -0.19
CA VAL A 291 -4.76 14.29 -1.57
C VAL A 291 -3.38 14.68 -2.12
N LEU A 292 -2.70 13.74 -2.76
CA LEU A 292 -1.38 13.92 -3.34
C LEU A 292 -1.46 14.30 -4.82
N ASP A 293 -0.56 15.17 -5.26
CA ASP A 293 -0.25 15.36 -6.67
C ASP A 293 0.70 14.24 -7.13
N LEU A 294 0.13 13.19 -7.71
CA LEU A 294 0.87 12.05 -8.22
C LEU A 294 1.38 12.28 -9.66
N ALA A 295 0.95 13.33 -10.35
CA ALA A 295 1.40 13.59 -11.72
C ALA A 295 2.90 13.92 -11.74
N SER A 296 3.41 14.67 -10.77
CA SER A 296 4.84 14.95 -10.62
C SER A 296 5.67 13.68 -10.40
N LEU A 297 5.09 12.68 -9.72
CA LEU A 297 5.73 11.39 -9.49
C LEU A 297 5.73 10.55 -10.78
N TYR A 298 4.60 10.46 -11.49
CA TYR A 298 4.46 9.66 -12.69
C TYR A 298 5.31 10.17 -13.87
N GLY A 299 5.50 11.48 -13.96
CA GLY A 299 6.33 12.11 -14.98
C GLY A 299 7.79 12.28 -14.58
N THR A 300 8.24 11.69 -13.46
CA THR A 300 9.63 11.88 -12.99
C THR A 300 10.64 11.28 -13.96
N THR A 301 11.69 12.05 -14.23
CA THR A 301 12.91 11.61 -14.93
C THR A 301 14.12 11.52 -13.98
N GLU A 302 13.86 11.59 -12.68
CA GLU A 302 14.91 11.51 -11.65
C GLU A 302 15.62 10.15 -11.72
N PRO A 303 16.95 10.11 -11.96
CA PRO A 303 17.67 8.86 -12.09
C PRO A 303 17.53 7.97 -10.86
N GLY A 304 17.13 6.72 -11.06
CA GLY A 304 16.93 5.73 -10.00
C GLY A 304 15.63 5.89 -9.20
N ALA A 305 14.71 6.77 -9.60
CA ALA A 305 13.36 6.82 -9.03
C ALA A 305 12.41 5.89 -9.81
N TYR A 306 11.68 5.01 -9.09
CA TYR A 306 10.67 4.15 -9.69
C TYR A 306 9.32 4.88 -9.70
N PRO A 307 8.76 5.25 -10.88
CA PRO A 307 7.66 6.21 -10.95
C PRO A 307 6.30 5.65 -10.58
N LEU A 308 6.09 4.34 -10.75
CA LEU A 308 4.76 3.73 -10.63
C LEU A 308 4.46 3.31 -9.17
N VAL A 309 4.07 4.30 -8.38
CA VAL A 309 3.71 4.15 -6.96
C VAL A 309 2.31 4.72 -6.74
N LEU A 310 1.48 4.04 -5.98
CA LEU A 310 0.19 4.54 -5.52
C LEU A 310 0.25 4.95 -4.03
N ALA A 311 -0.64 5.88 -3.66
CA ALA A 311 -0.97 6.14 -2.28
C ALA A 311 -2.37 5.60 -1.98
N THR A 312 -2.52 4.80 -0.91
CA THR A 312 -3.84 4.40 -0.45
C THR A 312 -4.32 5.35 0.63
N TYR A 313 -5.42 6.01 0.33
CA TYR A 313 -6.13 6.88 1.27
C TYR A 313 -7.09 6.05 2.12
N ASN A 314 -7.14 6.35 3.41
CA ASN A 314 -8.25 5.98 4.26
C ASN A 314 -9.19 7.19 4.31
N ILE A 315 -10.37 7.03 3.71
CA ILE A 315 -11.36 8.09 3.58
C ILE A 315 -12.24 8.10 4.83
N VAL A 316 -12.21 9.21 5.56
CA VAL A 316 -12.89 9.37 6.85
C VAL A 316 -13.74 10.64 6.86
N CYS A 317 -14.75 10.72 7.71
CA CYS A 317 -15.40 11.99 7.98
C CYS A 317 -14.50 12.88 8.84
N SER A 318 -14.38 14.16 8.50
CA SER A 318 -13.75 15.14 9.36
C SER A 318 -14.53 15.33 10.67
N LYS A 319 -15.86 15.31 10.56
CA LYS A 319 -16.85 15.37 11.64
C LYS A 319 -18.09 14.58 11.24
N GLY A 320 -18.98 14.34 12.19
CA GLY A 320 -20.29 13.73 11.92
C GLY A 320 -20.34 12.22 12.20
N TYR A 321 -19.29 11.65 12.74
CA TYR A 321 -19.37 10.36 13.43
C TYR A 321 -20.08 10.51 14.78
N ASP A 322 -20.63 9.43 15.31
CA ASP A 322 -20.89 9.36 16.76
C ASP A 322 -19.56 9.39 17.53
N PRO A 323 -19.56 9.83 18.81
CA PRO A 323 -18.32 10.00 19.56
C PRO A 323 -17.47 8.74 19.70
N ASP A 324 -18.11 7.56 19.83
CA ASP A 324 -17.40 6.29 19.98
C ASP A 324 -16.73 5.86 18.67
N THR A 325 -17.38 6.09 17.53
CA THR A 325 -16.78 5.84 16.21
C THR A 325 -15.65 6.80 15.93
N ALA A 326 -15.82 8.11 16.19
CA ALA A 326 -14.76 9.11 16.00
C ALA A 326 -13.51 8.77 16.82
N ALA A 327 -13.68 8.42 18.10
CA ALA A 327 -12.58 8.03 18.97
C ALA A 327 -11.85 6.77 18.47
N ALA A 328 -12.59 5.75 18.02
CA ALA A 328 -12.02 4.52 17.50
C ALA A 328 -11.28 4.74 16.17
N VAL A 329 -11.82 5.57 15.25
CA VAL A 329 -11.17 5.92 13.98
C VAL A 329 -9.85 6.66 14.24
N ARG A 330 -9.84 7.68 15.13
CA ARG A 330 -8.60 8.36 15.53
C ARG A 330 -7.58 7.38 16.12
N SER A 331 -8.02 6.52 17.04
CA SER A 331 -7.16 5.51 17.68
C SER A 331 -6.50 4.60 16.65
N PHE A 332 -7.30 4.03 15.73
CA PHE A 332 -6.80 3.15 14.67
C PHE A 332 -5.82 3.86 13.73
N MET A 333 -6.20 5.05 13.22
CA MET A 333 -5.36 5.81 12.29
C MET A 333 -4.03 6.26 12.95
N THR A 334 -4.07 6.64 14.24
CA THR A 334 -2.86 6.98 15.01
C THR A 334 -1.91 5.78 15.11
N VAL A 335 -2.41 4.60 15.45
CA VAL A 335 -1.59 3.39 15.51
C VAL A 335 -1.06 3.01 14.14
N ALA A 336 -1.89 3.08 13.10
CA ALA A 336 -1.51 2.77 11.73
C ALA A 336 -0.39 3.69 11.23
N ALA A 337 -0.47 5.01 11.51
CA ALA A 337 0.55 6.00 11.13
C ALA A 337 1.88 5.85 11.91
N ASN A 338 1.86 5.17 13.05
CA ASN A 338 3.01 5.01 13.95
C ASN A 338 3.53 3.57 13.99
N GLN A 339 3.02 2.76 14.94
CA GLN A 339 3.46 1.39 15.15
C GLN A 339 3.20 0.49 13.93
N GLY A 340 2.10 0.75 13.22
CA GLY A 340 1.72 0.01 12.02
C GLY A 340 2.71 0.12 10.86
N GLN A 341 3.53 1.17 10.84
CA GLN A 341 4.51 1.37 9.78
C GLN A 341 5.69 0.38 9.85
N SER A 342 5.94 -0.21 11.03
CA SER A 342 7.02 -1.15 11.25
C SER A 342 6.76 -2.47 10.55
N GLY A 343 7.23 -2.91 9.53
CA GLY A 343 6.94 -4.18 8.83
C GLY A 343 6.28 -3.98 7.48
N LEU A 344 5.97 -2.75 7.10
CA LEU A 344 5.42 -2.44 5.78
C LEU A 344 6.40 -2.82 4.65
N SER A 345 7.70 -2.54 4.80
CA SER A 345 8.72 -2.92 3.80
C SER A 345 8.73 -4.43 3.55
N ALA A 346 8.65 -5.24 4.59
CA ALA A 346 8.60 -6.70 4.47
C ALA A 346 7.31 -7.20 3.81
N ALA A 347 6.27 -6.38 3.77
CA ALA A 347 5.01 -6.66 3.08
C ALA A 347 4.92 -6.01 1.68
N GLY A 348 6.03 -5.43 1.18
CA GLY A 348 6.14 -4.85 -0.15
C GLY A 348 5.64 -3.41 -0.28
N TYR A 349 5.50 -2.68 0.84
CA TYR A 349 5.10 -1.27 0.85
C TYR A 349 6.26 -0.36 1.26
N VAL A 350 6.13 0.92 0.96
CA VAL A 350 7.06 1.95 1.46
C VAL A 350 6.43 2.61 2.70
N PRO A 351 7.13 2.60 3.84
CA PRO A 351 6.67 3.31 5.03
C PRO A 351 6.51 4.81 4.76
N LEU A 352 5.60 5.44 5.50
CA LEU A 352 5.33 6.88 5.39
C LEU A 352 6.61 7.69 5.68
N PRO A 353 7.08 8.53 4.74
CA PRO A 353 8.13 9.51 5.03
C PRO A 353 7.71 10.52 6.11
N ASP A 354 8.64 11.02 6.88
CA ASP A 354 8.37 11.93 8.01
C ASP A 354 7.61 13.19 7.61
N LYS A 355 7.89 13.73 6.40
CA LYS A 355 7.18 14.90 5.86
C LYS A 355 5.66 14.70 5.71
N PHE A 356 5.21 13.43 5.50
CA PHE A 356 3.79 13.10 5.41
C PHE A 356 3.18 12.85 6.78
N LYS A 357 3.95 12.27 7.72
CA LYS A 357 3.48 11.93 9.07
C LYS A 357 3.00 13.14 9.86
N GLU A 358 3.71 14.26 9.79
CA GLU A 358 3.34 15.48 10.52
C GLU A 358 1.93 15.97 10.13
N ARG A 359 1.69 16.15 8.82
CA ARG A 359 0.38 16.57 8.32
C ARG A 359 -0.71 15.54 8.58
N LEU A 360 -0.37 14.25 8.42
CA LEU A 360 -1.30 13.15 8.69
C LEU A 360 -1.72 13.11 10.16
N THR A 361 -0.78 13.26 11.08
CA THR A 361 -1.08 13.32 12.52
C THR A 361 -1.99 14.48 12.86
N ALA A 362 -1.71 15.68 12.33
CA ALA A 362 -2.57 16.82 12.53
C ALA A 362 -4.00 16.61 11.98
N ALA A 363 -4.13 15.94 10.84
CA ALA A 363 -5.44 15.60 10.27
C ALA A 363 -6.18 14.56 11.11
N ILE A 364 -5.50 13.51 11.58
CA ILE A 364 -6.09 12.49 12.45
C ILE A 364 -6.58 13.10 13.77
N ASP A 365 -5.81 13.97 14.40
CA ASP A 365 -6.17 14.62 15.66
C ASP A 365 -7.39 15.55 15.51
N ALA A 366 -7.62 16.07 14.32
CA ALA A 366 -8.73 16.97 14.01
C ALA A 366 -10.06 16.26 13.69
N ILE A 367 -10.08 14.92 13.58
CA ILE A 367 -11.32 14.14 13.39
C ILE A 367 -12.22 14.30 14.63
N ALA A 368 -13.51 14.66 14.47
CA ALA A 368 -14.43 14.94 15.58
C ALA A 368 -15.82 14.30 15.39
#